data_ffc511c99324655bbb0e341d6a871eb6
#
_entry.id   ffc511c99324655bbb0e341d6a871eb6
#
_cell.length_a   1.000
_cell.length_b   1.000
_cell.length_c   1.000
_cell.angle_alpha   90.00
_cell.angle_beta   90.00
_cell.angle_gamma   90.00
#
_symmetry.space_group_name_H-M   'P 1'
#
loop_
_entity.id
_entity.type
_entity.pdbx_description
1 polymer ?
#
loop_
_entity_poly.entity_id
_entity_poly.type
_entity_poly.pdbx_seq_one_letter_code
_entity_poly.pdbx_strand_id
1 'polypeptide(L)'
;MKKASIYEAMQNDIMNANISENDKNKMLKNVMRLKNQKMNIMITGATGCGKSSTINAMFNTEVAKVGVGVDPETMEIRKYELDNLVLWDTPGLGDGKEADNRHAKNIIDKLLEVDENGNALIDLVLVILDGGSRDLGTSYELINKVIIPNLGKGKENRILVAINQADMAMKGRNWDYDKNEPNQKLVNFLEEKVRSVRDRVYEATGVTIEPIYYSAGYKDKEGEQSRPYNLSKLLYYIVKATPSEKRAIYVNNINENREMWRDDDKLLDYGEATRKSIFESIREGASAGAGIGGAIGGAIDGILGSEGESIFRGVGEAIGGIIGGIIGFFF
;
A
#
# COMPACT_ATOMS: atom_id res chain seq x y z
N MET A 1 5.46 10.51 -23.78
CA MET A 1 6.77 10.74 -23.10
C MET A 1 6.72 9.96 -21.79
N LYS A 2 7.72 9.11 -21.49
CA LYS A 2 7.81 8.47 -20.16
C LYS A 2 7.95 9.58 -19.11
N LYS A 3 7.10 9.58 -18.11
CA LYS A 3 7.20 10.47 -16.94
C LYS A 3 8.56 10.24 -16.27
N ALA A 4 9.29 11.29 -15.96
CA ALA A 4 10.55 11.14 -15.24
C ALA A 4 10.28 10.46 -13.90
N SER A 5 11.06 9.45 -13.54
CA SER A 5 10.97 8.78 -12.25
C SER A 5 11.32 9.79 -11.14
N ILE A 6 10.69 9.67 -9.97
CA ILE A 6 11.04 10.48 -8.79
C ILE A 6 12.54 10.42 -8.50
N TYR A 7 13.15 9.28 -8.74
CA TYR A 7 14.59 9.07 -8.53
C TYR A 7 15.45 9.85 -9.53
N GLU A 8 14.99 9.98 -10.79
CA GLU A 8 15.67 10.81 -11.81
C GLU A 8 15.58 12.30 -11.48
N ALA A 9 14.42 12.76 -11.00
CA ALA A 9 14.25 14.12 -10.52
C ALA A 9 15.21 14.40 -9.33
N MET A 10 15.23 13.52 -8.33
CA MET A 10 16.15 13.64 -7.18
C MET A 10 17.63 13.67 -7.62
N GLN A 11 18.04 12.83 -8.57
CA GLN A 11 19.41 12.83 -9.08
C GLN A 11 19.77 14.16 -9.75
N ASN A 12 18.88 14.70 -10.57
CA ASN A 12 19.09 15.99 -11.24
C ASN A 12 19.24 17.12 -10.23
N ASP A 13 18.42 17.13 -9.18
CA ASP A 13 18.46 18.19 -8.17
C ASP A 13 19.70 18.11 -7.32
N ILE A 14 20.16 16.90 -6.93
CA ILE A 14 21.42 16.70 -6.22
C ILE A 14 22.61 17.20 -7.07
N MET A 15 22.61 16.89 -8.37
CA MET A 15 23.67 17.33 -9.29
C MET A 15 23.75 18.87 -9.38
N ASN A 16 22.60 19.55 -9.35
CA ASN A 16 22.50 20.99 -9.44
C ASN A 16 22.64 21.71 -8.08
N ALA A 17 22.64 20.97 -6.96
CA ALA A 17 22.74 21.55 -5.62
C ALA A 17 24.12 22.19 -5.38
N ASN A 18 24.13 23.30 -4.65
CA ASN A 18 25.38 23.99 -4.25
C ASN A 18 25.95 23.39 -2.95
N ILE A 19 26.38 22.13 -3.02
CA ILE A 19 27.01 21.37 -1.93
C ILE A 19 28.32 20.74 -2.39
N SER A 20 29.11 20.18 -1.47
CA SER A 20 30.39 19.56 -1.82
C SER A 20 30.18 18.34 -2.74
N GLU A 21 31.11 18.09 -3.66
CA GLU A 21 31.08 16.91 -4.54
C GLU A 21 31.05 15.58 -3.76
N ASN A 22 31.71 15.55 -2.58
CA ASN A 22 31.67 14.38 -1.72
C ASN A 22 30.24 14.11 -1.18
N ASP A 23 29.49 15.15 -0.82
CA ASP A 23 28.14 15.04 -0.32
C ASP A 23 27.16 14.69 -1.46
N LYS A 24 27.32 15.28 -2.66
CA LYS A 24 26.58 14.88 -3.87
C LYS A 24 26.74 13.39 -4.13
N ASN A 25 27.96 12.88 -4.15
CA ASN A 25 28.25 11.47 -4.40
C ASN A 25 27.60 10.54 -3.36
N LYS A 26 27.60 10.93 -2.07
CA LYS A 26 26.94 10.15 -1.02
C LYS A 26 25.41 10.15 -1.20
N MET A 27 24.83 11.32 -1.47
CA MET A 27 23.39 11.45 -1.72
C MET A 27 22.95 10.64 -2.96
N LEU A 28 23.71 10.75 -4.05
CA LEU A 28 23.45 9.95 -5.26
C LEU A 28 23.49 8.45 -4.99
N LYS A 29 24.47 7.98 -4.20
CA LYS A 29 24.56 6.59 -3.77
C LYS A 29 23.34 6.17 -2.95
N ASN A 30 22.85 7.03 -2.06
CA ASN A 30 21.64 6.77 -1.26
C ASN A 30 20.39 6.73 -2.14
N VAL A 31 20.24 7.65 -3.09
CA VAL A 31 19.13 7.65 -4.06
C VAL A 31 19.15 6.38 -4.91
N MET A 32 20.33 5.93 -5.35
CA MET A 32 20.46 4.66 -6.07
C MET A 32 20.04 3.47 -5.20
N ARG A 33 20.37 3.48 -3.91
CA ARG A 33 19.93 2.45 -2.97
C ARG A 33 18.41 2.44 -2.82
N LEU A 34 17.79 3.62 -2.66
CA LEU A 34 16.33 3.74 -2.59
C LEU A 34 15.66 3.25 -3.90
N LYS A 35 16.24 3.61 -5.06
CA LYS A 35 15.74 3.17 -6.37
C LYS A 35 15.77 1.64 -6.54
N ASN A 36 16.72 0.97 -5.91
CA ASN A 36 16.90 -0.48 -6.04
C ASN A 36 16.09 -1.27 -5.00
N GLN A 37 15.40 -0.61 -4.06
CA GLN A 37 14.50 -1.28 -3.13
C GLN A 37 13.30 -1.86 -3.88
N LYS A 38 12.87 -3.06 -3.48
CA LYS A 38 11.63 -3.69 -3.95
C LYS A 38 10.65 -3.84 -2.79
N MET A 39 9.39 -3.60 -3.06
CA MET A 39 8.29 -3.84 -2.14
C MET A 39 7.44 -5.00 -2.65
N ASN A 40 7.25 -6.02 -1.83
CA ASN A 40 6.42 -7.16 -2.14
C ASN A 40 5.19 -7.18 -1.23
N ILE A 41 4.01 -7.01 -1.81
CA ILE A 41 2.72 -7.08 -1.11
C ILE A 41 2.00 -8.35 -1.54
N MET A 42 1.68 -9.20 -0.58
CA MET A 42 0.76 -10.31 -0.82
C MET A 42 -0.67 -9.83 -0.55
N ILE A 43 -1.57 -10.07 -1.50
CA ILE A 43 -2.98 -9.72 -1.38
C ILE A 43 -3.78 -11.02 -1.32
N THR A 44 -4.52 -11.21 -0.24
CA THR A 44 -5.23 -12.45 0.04
C THR A 44 -6.60 -12.20 0.67
N GLY A 45 -7.44 -13.23 0.72
CA GLY A 45 -8.80 -13.16 1.26
C GLY A 45 -9.72 -14.17 0.59
N ALA A 46 -10.98 -14.23 1.02
CA ALA A 46 -11.97 -15.16 0.47
C ALA A 46 -12.25 -14.89 -1.03
N THR A 47 -12.78 -15.91 -1.72
CA THR A 47 -13.29 -15.74 -3.09
C THR A 47 -14.40 -14.67 -3.11
N GLY A 48 -14.33 -13.75 -4.07
CA GLY A 48 -15.32 -12.67 -4.21
C GLY A 48 -15.16 -11.46 -3.27
N CYS A 49 -14.18 -11.45 -2.34
CA CYS A 49 -13.97 -10.29 -1.44
C CYS A 49 -13.42 -9.03 -2.13
N GLY A 50 -13.09 -9.08 -3.43
CA GLY A 50 -12.67 -7.92 -4.23
C GLY A 50 -11.17 -7.68 -4.27
N LYS A 51 -10.32 -8.71 -4.17
CA LYS A 51 -8.85 -8.59 -4.32
C LYS A 51 -8.44 -7.89 -5.61
N SER A 52 -8.87 -8.42 -6.74
CA SER A 52 -8.54 -7.86 -8.06
C SER A 52 -9.11 -6.46 -8.28
N SER A 53 -10.32 -6.19 -7.76
CA SER A 53 -10.91 -4.85 -7.80
C SER A 53 -10.05 -3.84 -7.01
N THR A 54 -9.55 -4.23 -5.84
CA THR A 54 -8.66 -3.41 -5.01
C THR A 54 -7.34 -3.14 -5.72
N ILE A 55 -6.72 -4.18 -6.31
CA ILE A 55 -5.48 -4.04 -7.09
C ILE A 55 -5.69 -3.03 -8.23
N ASN A 56 -6.75 -3.18 -9.00
CA ASN A 56 -7.03 -2.31 -10.15
C ASN A 56 -7.39 -0.88 -9.73
N ALA A 57 -8.08 -0.70 -8.60
CA ALA A 57 -8.42 0.63 -8.10
C ALA A 57 -7.19 1.37 -7.57
N MET A 58 -6.30 0.68 -6.84
CA MET A 58 -5.16 1.31 -6.16
C MET A 58 -3.94 1.50 -7.03
N PHE A 59 -3.65 0.56 -7.95
CA PHE A 59 -2.37 0.49 -8.64
C PHE A 59 -2.53 0.60 -10.14
N ASN A 60 -1.49 1.07 -10.80
CA ASN A 60 -1.48 1.25 -12.25
C ASN A 60 -1.23 -0.08 -12.99
N THR A 61 -2.13 -1.04 -12.80
CA THR A 61 -1.96 -2.42 -13.28
C THR A 61 -2.03 -2.60 -14.79
N GLU A 62 -2.52 -1.61 -15.54
CA GLU A 62 -2.52 -1.64 -17.01
C GLU A 62 -1.10 -1.66 -17.59
N VAL A 63 -0.11 -1.17 -16.84
CA VAL A 63 1.31 -1.19 -17.21
C VAL A 63 2.09 -2.32 -16.56
N ALA A 64 1.46 -3.10 -15.69
CA ALA A 64 2.11 -4.19 -14.97
C ALA A 64 2.42 -5.36 -15.90
N LYS A 65 3.61 -5.95 -15.71
CA LYS A 65 3.91 -7.26 -16.28
C LYS A 65 3.19 -8.33 -15.46
N VAL A 66 2.24 -9.00 -16.07
CA VAL A 66 1.54 -10.14 -15.44
C VAL A 66 2.39 -11.39 -15.65
N GLY A 67 2.95 -11.91 -14.58
CA GLY A 67 3.62 -13.21 -14.56
C GLY A 67 2.72 -14.24 -13.91
N VAL A 68 2.51 -15.37 -14.59
CA VAL A 68 2.03 -16.60 -13.96
C VAL A 68 3.26 -17.33 -13.46
N GLY A 69 3.24 -17.87 -12.22
CA GLY A 69 4.38 -18.61 -11.68
C GLY A 69 4.86 -19.68 -12.65
N VAL A 70 6.17 -19.83 -12.76
CA VAL A 70 6.84 -20.71 -13.75
C VAL A 70 6.63 -22.19 -13.42
N ASP A 71 6.15 -22.49 -12.22
CA ASP A 71 5.92 -23.84 -11.76
C ASP A 71 4.43 -24.25 -11.94
N PRO A 72 4.12 -25.36 -12.63
CA PRO A 72 2.75 -25.81 -12.84
C PRO A 72 1.93 -26.01 -11.55
N GLU A 73 2.63 -26.25 -10.43
CA GLU A 73 1.99 -26.39 -9.11
C GLU A 73 1.69 -25.05 -8.43
N THR A 74 2.33 -23.94 -8.87
CA THR A 74 2.15 -22.57 -8.34
C THR A 74 1.31 -21.67 -9.26
N MET A 75 0.63 -22.23 -10.26
CA MET A 75 -0.22 -21.50 -11.22
C MET A 75 -1.36 -20.67 -10.58
N GLU A 76 -1.51 -20.73 -9.26
CA GLU A 76 -2.62 -20.11 -8.54
C GLU A 76 -2.30 -18.70 -8.00
N ILE A 77 -1.02 -18.34 -7.77
CA ILE A 77 -0.64 -16.99 -7.33
C ILE A 77 -0.23 -16.15 -8.56
N ARG A 78 -0.97 -15.09 -8.81
CA ARG A 78 -0.66 -14.14 -9.89
C ARG A 78 0.31 -13.08 -9.40
N LYS A 79 1.38 -12.88 -10.16
CA LYS A 79 2.36 -11.82 -9.90
C LYS A 79 2.10 -10.64 -10.83
N TYR A 80 1.90 -9.47 -10.26
CA TYR A 80 1.89 -8.20 -10.98
C TYR A 80 3.19 -7.47 -10.64
N GLU A 81 4.03 -7.22 -11.62
CA GLU A 81 5.30 -6.52 -11.45
C GLU A 81 5.17 -5.13 -12.08
N LEU A 82 5.02 -4.14 -11.21
CA LEU A 82 5.12 -2.73 -11.51
C LEU A 82 6.57 -2.34 -11.19
N ASP A 83 7.11 -1.33 -11.71
CA ASP A 83 8.47 -0.85 -11.49
C ASP A 83 9.19 -1.57 -10.30
N ASN A 84 9.14 -0.98 -9.10
CA ASN A 84 9.73 -1.57 -7.88
C ASN A 84 8.70 -2.19 -6.93
N LEU A 85 7.42 -2.21 -7.31
CA LEU A 85 6.32 -2.80 -6.55
C LEU A 85 5.90 -4.13 -7.17
N VAL A 86 5.89 -5.17 -6.36
CA VAL A 86 5.42 -6.50 -6.76
C VAL A 86 4.19 -6.85 -5.94
N LEU A 87 3.09 -7.14 -6.63
CA LEU A 87 1.86 -7.59 -6.01
C LEU A 87 1.67 -9.08 -6.28
N TRP A 88 1.42 -9.84 -5.23
CA TRP A 88 1.17 -11.26 -5.25
C TRP A 88 -0.31 -11.51 -4.94
N ASP A 89 -1.13 -11.65 -5.99
CA ASP A 89 -2.57 -11.91 -5.87
C ASP A 89 -2.81 -13.40 -5.70
N THR A 90 -3.27 -13.79 -4.51
CA THR A 90 -3.51 -15.20 -4.19
C THR A 90 -4.93 -15.61 -4.60
N PRO A 91 -5.16 -16.89 -4.92
CA PRO A 91 -6.52 -17.41 -5.11
C PRO A 91 -7.34 -17.20 -3.83
N GLY A 92 -8.64 -17.06 -3.99
CA GLY A 92 -9.56 -16.94 -2.86
C GLY A 92 -9.71 -18.25 -2.08
N LEU A 93 -10.00 -18.15 -0.80
CA LEU A 93 -10.43 -19.27 0.03
C LEU A 93 -11.97 -19.34 0.03
N GLY A 94 -12.49 -20.55 0.21
CA GLY A 94 -13.95 -20.81 0.23
C GLY A 94 -14.43 -21.64 -0.96
N ASP A 95 -13.51 -22.16 -1.78
CA ASP A 95 -13.84 -22.98 -2.96
C ASP A 95 -13.90 -24.49 -2.62
N GLY A 96 -13.81 -24.83 -1.34
CA GLY A 96 -13.86 -26.17 -0.81
C GLY A 96 -12.57 -26.64 -0.14
N LYS A 97 -12.69 -27.61 0.77
CA LYS A 97 -11.64 -28.00 1.71
C LYS A 97 -10.31 -28.38 1.05
N GLU A 98 -10.34 -29.09 -0.08
CA GLU A 98 -9.12 -29.52 -0.78
C GLU A 98 -8.44 -28.34 -1.47
N ALA A 99 -9.23 -27.48 -2.15
CA ALA A 99 -8.71 -26.26 -2.77
C ALA A 99 -8.15 -25.32 -1.70
N ASP A 100 -8.88 -25.11 -0.61
CA ASP A 100 -8.46 -24.24 0.49
C ASP A 100 -7.15 -24.70 1.15
N ASN A 101 -6.98 -26.01 1.35
CA ASN A 101 -5.74 -26.58 1.89
C ASN A 101 -4.54 -26.35 0.95
N ARG A 102 -4.74 -26.51 -0.36
CA ARG A 102 -3.71 -26.24 -1.37
C ARG A 102 -3.37 -24.76 -1.42
N HIS A 103 -4.37 -23.88 -1.40
CA HIS A 103 -4.17 -22.43 -1.39
C HIS A 103 -3.46 -21.98 -0.11
N ALA A 104 -3.82 -22.52 1.05
CA ALA A 104 -3.15 -22.24 2.33
C ALA A 104 -1.67 -22.66 2.28
N LYS A 105 -1.36 -23.83 1.72
CA LYS A 105 0.02 -24.28 1.54
C LYS A 105 0.80 -23.31 0.65
N ASN A 106 0.26 -22.93 -0.51
CA ASN A 106 0.93 -22.00 -1.42
C ASN A 106 1.19 -20.63 -0.78
N ILE A 107 0.25 -20.14 0.04
CA ILE A 107 0.43 -18.91 0.81
C ILE A 107 1.57 -19.07 1.83
N ILE A 108 1.59 -20.18 2.58
CA ILE A 108 2.66 -20.46 3.56
C ILE A 108 4.02 -20.53 2.86
N ASP A 109 4.12 -21.30 1.78
CA ASP A 109 5.36 -21.46 1.04
C ASP A 109 5.89 -20.09 0.56
N LYS A 110 5.00 -19.24 0.04
CA LYS A 110 5.35 -17.87 -0.39
C LYS A 110 5.76 -16.94 0.77
N LEU A 111 5.14 -17.08 1.95
CA LEU A 111 5.50 -16.30 3.14
C LEU A 111 6.85 -16.66 3.72
N LEU A 112 7.27 -17.92 3.53
CA LEU A 112 8.55 -18.44 3.99
C LEU A 112 9.71 -18.21 3.00
N GLU A 113 9.42 -17.75 1.77
CA GLU A 113 10.47 -17.37 0.82
C GLU A 113 11.30 -16.19 1.34
N VAL A 114 12.58 -16.22 1.00
CA VAL A 114 13.53 -15.16 1.32
C VAL A 114 14.09 -14.49 0.06
N ASP A 115 14.48 -13.23 0.20
CA ASP A 115 15.19 -12.50 -0.84
C ASP A 115 16.67 -12.90 -0.91
N GLU A 116 17.42 -12.29 -1.83
CA GLU A 116 18.86 -12.53 -2.03
C GLU A 116 19.71 -12.23 -0.78
N ASN A 117 19.19 -11.45 0.16
CA ASN A 117 19.85 -11.06 1.41
C ASN A 117 19.40 -11.92 2.60
N GLY A 118 18.53 -12.91 2.39
CA GLY A 118 17.98 -13.77 3.43
C GLY A 118 16.85 -13.12 4.25
N ASN A 119 16.31 -11.98 3.82
CA ASN A 119 15.12 -11.39 4.43
C ASN A 119 13.85 -12.00 3.85
N ALA A 120 12.75 -11.97 4.59
CA ALA A 120 11.47 -12.44 4.08
C ALA A 120 11.12 -11.71 2.76
N LEU A 121 10.75 -12.48 1.74
CA LEU A 121 10.38 -11.93 0.43
C LEU A 121 9.16 -11.01 0.51
N ILE A 122 8.11 -11.43 1.23
CA ILE A 122 6.88 -10.66 1.38
C ILE A 122 7.05 -9.63 2.50
N ASP A 123 6.96 -8.37 2.17
CA ASP A 123 7.07 -7.26 3.13
C ASP A 123 5.77 -7.02 3.90
N LEU A 124 4.63 -7.09 3.21
CA LEU A 124 3.30 -6.82 3.76
C LEU A 124 2.28 -7.81 3.23
N VAL A 125 1.41 -8.30 4.10
CA VAL A 125 0.22 -9.06 3.72
C VAL A 125 -1.01 -8.19 3.91
N LEU A 126 -1.71 -7.89 2.81
CA LEU A 126 -3.01 -7.24 2.81
C LEU A 126 -4.09 -8.32 2.76
N VAL A 127 -4.82 -8.48 3.85
CA VAL A 127 -5.94 -9.41 3.95
C VAL A 127 -7.23 -8.66 3.70
N ILE A 128 -7.94 -9.04 2.63
CA ILE A 128 -9.21 -8.40 2.25
C ILE A 128 -10.37 -9.28 2.74
N LEU A 129 -11.25 -8.67 3.53
CA LEU A 129 -12.48 -9.26 4.03
C LEU A 129 -13.67 -8.70 3.27
N ASP A 130 -14.72 -9.52 3.13
CA ASP A 130 -16.00 -9.08 2.56
C ASP A 130 -16.85 -8.37 3.61
N GLY A 131 -17.13 -7.09 3.39
CA GLY A 131 -17.99 -6.25 4.25
C GLY A 131 -19.45 -6.68 4.21
N GLY A 132 -19.92 -7.21 3.10
CA GLY A 132 -21.28 -7.74 2.92
C GLY A 132 -21.52 -9.08 3.60
N SER A 133 -20.46 -9.88 3.81
CA SER A 133 -20.57 -11.20 4.44
C SER A 133 -20.88 -11.11 5.93
N ARG A 134 -21.76 -12.00 6.41
CA ARG A 134 -22.05 -12.20 7.83
C ARG A 134 -21.08 -13.19 8.47
N ASP A 135 -20.63 -14.17 7.70
CA ASP A 135 -19.69 -15.19 8.15
C ASP A 135 -18.30 -14.89 7.61
N LEU A 136 -17.37 -14.66 8.52
CA LEU A 136 -15.95 -14.47 8.24
C LEU A 136 -15.09 -15.64 8.74
N GLY A 137 -15.70 -16.80 9.01
CA GLY A 137 -15.01 -17.98 9.57
C GLY A 137 -13.79 -18.37 8.77
N THR A 138 -13.92 -18.56 7.45
CA THR A 138 -12.80 -18.87 6.54
C THR A 138 -11.71 -17.80 6.58
N SER A 139 -12.09 -16.52 6.65
CA SER A 139 -11.14 -15.42 6.74
C SER A 139 -10.39 -15.41 8.07
N TYR A 140 -11.06 -15.73 9.19
CA TYR A 140 -10.39 -15.87 10.48
C TYR A 140 -9.44 -17.08 10.50
N GLU A 141 -9.82 -18.21 9.87
CA GLU A 141 -8.91 -19.34 9.74
C GLU A 141 -7.67 -18.98 8.94
N LEU A 142 -7.84 -18.28 7.81
CA LEU A 142 -6.73 -17.76 7.03
C LEU A 142 -5.79 -16.86 7.86
N ILE A 143 -6.34 -15.87 8.56
CA ILE A 143 -5.54 -14.93 9.36
C ILE A 143 -4.84 -15.67 10.50
N ASN A 144 -5.60 -16.45 11.29
CA ASN A 144 -5.13 -16.99 12.56
C ASN A 144 -4.25 -18.23 12.42
N LYS A 145 -4.52 -19.08 11.39
CA LYS A 145 -3.84 -20.37 11.22
C LYS A 145 -2.79 -20.36 10.11
N VAL A 146 -2.96 -19.50 9.09
CA VAL A 146 -2.09 -19.49 7.91
C VAL A 146 -1.14 -18.29 7.92
N ILE A 147 -1.67 -17.05 8.07
CA ILE A 147 -0.85 -15.85 7.88
C ILE A 147 -0.03 -15.53 9.13
N ILE A 148 -0.68 -15.20 10.25
CA ILE A 148 0.01 -14.72 11.46
C ILE A 148 1.10 -15.67 11.97
N PRO A 149 0.89 -17.02 11.98
CA PRO A 149 1.96 -17.95 12.41
C PRO A 149 3.20 -17.95 11.51
N ASN A 150 3.04 -17.59 10.22
CA ASN A 150 4.11 -17.66 9.22
C ASN A 150 4.72 -16.29 8.86
N LEU A 151 4.31 -15.19 9.49
CA LEU A 151 4.88 -13.86 9.26
C LEU A 151 6.25 -13.64 9.92
N GLY A 152 6.64 -14.48 10.87
CA GLY A 152 7.90 -14.33 11.59
C GLY A 152 7.93 -13.14 12.57
N LYS A 153 9.10 -12.51 12.75
CA LYS A 153 9.29 -11.38 13.65
C LYS A 153 8.62 -10.12 13.10
N GLY A 154 8.09 -9.27 13.99
CA GLY A 154 7.41 -8.01 13.61
C GLY A 154 6.10 -8.22 12.87
N LYS A 155 5.44 -9.36 13.09
CA LYS A 155 4.22 -9.76 12.39
C LYS A 155 3.08 -8.74 12.50
N GLU A 156 3.01 -8.00 13.59
CA GLU A 156 2.04 -6.92 13.81
C GLU A 156 2.17 -5.77 12.83
N ASN A 157 3.38 -5.54 12.30
CA ASN A 157 3.68 -4.50 11.31
C ASN A 157 3.66 -5.02 9.87
N ARG A 158 3.48 -6.34 9.67
CA ARG A 158 3.52 -6.98 8.35
C ARG A 158 2.17 -7.52 7.89
N ILE A 159 1.10 -7.20 8.62
CA ILE A 159 -0.27 -7.55 8.26
C ILE A 159 -1.16 -6.31 8.33
N LEU A 160 -1.96 -6.10 7.30
CA LEU A 160 -3.04 -5.14 7.26
C LEU A 160 -4.32 -5.86 6.88
N VAL A 161 -5.36 -5.69 7.67
CA VAL A 161 -6.68 -6.26 7.41
C VAL A 161 -7.62 -5.16 6.95
N ALA A 162 -8.25 -5.33 5.79
CA ALA A 162 -9.10 -4.34 5.18
C ALA A 162 -10.45 -4.96 4.78
N ILE A 163 -11.54 -4.37 5.25
CA ILE A 163 -12.91 -4.81 5.00
C ILE A 163 -13.41 -4.07 3.76
N ASN A 164 -13.43 -4.75 2.64
CA ASN A 164 -13.92 -4.23 1.36
C ASN A 164 -15.44 -4.36 1.25
N GLN A 165 -16.03 -3.79 0.19
CA GLN A 165 -17.46 -3.83 -0.09
C GLN A 165 -18.30 -3.21 1.05
N ALA A 166 -17.80 -2.10 1.62
CA ALA A 166 -18.54 -1.36 2.64
C ALA A 166 -19.90 -0.86 2.13
N ASP A 167 -20.00 -0.54 0.85
CA ASP A 167 -21.21 -0.17 0.13
C ASP A 167 -22.25 -1.30 0.07
N MET A 168 -21.81 -2.56 0.06
CA MET A 168 -22.66 -3.75 0.05
C MET A 168 -23.04 -4.24 1.45
N ALA A 169 -22.42 -3.71 2.50
CA ALA A 169 -22.75 -4.05 3.87
C ALA A 169 -24.23 -3.71 4.18
N MET A 170 -24.85 -4.45 5.09
CA MET A 170 -26.31 -4.36 5.33
C MET A 170 -27.17 -4.55 4.06
N LYS A 171 -26.69 -5.30 3.06
CA LYS A 171 -27.34 -5.54 1.76
C LYS A 171 -27.47 -4.27 0.91
N GLY A 172 -26.46 -3.41 0.89
CA GLY A 172 -26.44 -2.14 0.17
C GLY A 172 -27.40 -1.09 0.73
N ARG A 173 -28.04 -1.36 1.86
CA ARG A 173 -28.92 -0.38 2.52
C ARG A 173 -28.08 0.60 3.32
N ASN A 174 -28.54 1.83 3.40
CA ASN A 174 -27.88 2.90 4.15
C ASN A 174 -26.59 3.43 3.49
N TRP A 175 -26.38 3.12 2.19
CA TRP A 175 -25.39 3.76 1.34
C TRP A 175 -26.07 4.85 0.49
N ASP A 176 -25.52 6.03 0.47
CA ASP A 176 -25.91 7.12 -0.43
C ASP A 176 -25.08 7.02 -1.72
N TYR A 177 -25.68 6.48 -2.78
CA TYR A 177 -24.99 6.25 -4.05
C TYR A 177 -24.67 7.55 -4.80
N ASP A 178 -25.43 8.63 -4.57
CA ASP A 178 -25.18 9.91 -5.21
C ASP A 178 -23.93 10.59 -4.62
N LYS A 179 -23.80 10.53 -3.30
CA LYS A 179 -22.67 11.08 -2.57
C LYS A 179 -21.51 10.09 -2.44
N ASN A 180 -21.76 8.82 -2.70
CA ASN A 180 -20.83 7.72 -2.49
C ASN A 180 -20.32 7.62 -1.05
N GLU A 181 -21.23 7.65 -0.08
CA GLU A 181 -20.90 7.61 1.35
C GLU A 181 -21.92 6.80 2.17
N PRO A 182 -21.49 6.17 3.29
CA PRO A 182 -22.41 5.51 4.22
C PRO A 182 -23.14 6.52 5.09
N ASN A 183 -24.41 6.26 5.41
CA ASN A 183 -25.08 7.01 6.48
C ASN A 183 -24.59 6.56 7.87
N GLN A 184 -24.93 7.32 8.93
CA GLN A 184 -24.45 7.05 10.29
C GLN A 184 -24.78 5.64 10.81
N LYS A 185 -25.91 5.05 10.38
CA LYS A 185 -26.27 3.69 10.79
C LYS A 185 -25.31 2.64 10.20
N LEU A 186 -24.91 2.82 8.95
CA LEU A 186 -23.96 1.95 8.29
C LEU A 186 -22.54 2.17 8.83
N VAL A 187 -22.14 3.41 9.13
CA VAL A 187 -20.89 3.72 9.81
C VAL A 187 -20.79 2.96 11.13
N ASN A 188 -21.81 3.05 11.98
CA ASN A 188 -21.81 2.35 13.26
C ASN A 188 -21.68 0.84 13.10
N PHE A 189 -22.36 0.24 12.13
CA PHE A 189 -22.27 -1.19 11.81
C PHE A 189 -20.86 -1.57 11.33
N LEU A 190 -20.24 -0.79 10.46
CA LEU A 190 -18.89 -1.03 9.95
C LEU A 190 -17.83 -0.89 11.06
N GLU A 191 -17.98 0.10 11.93
CA GLU A 191 -17.10 0.28 13.10
C GLU A 191 -17.23 -0.88 14.12
N GLU A 192 -18.45 -1.41 14.34
CA GLU A 192 -18.63 -2.61 15.13
C GLU A 192 -17.95 -3.83 14.49
N LYS A 193 -18.03 -3.95 13.17
CA LYS A 193 -17.35 -5.02 12.42
C LYS A 193 -15.83 -4.91 12.53
N VAL A 194 -15.28 -3.71 12.39
CA VAL A 194 -13.84 -3.42 12.58
C VAL A 194 -13.40 -3.87 13.99
N ARG A 195 -14.13 -3.45 15.03
CA ARG A 195 -13.82 -3.86 16.41
C ARG A 195 -13.89 -5.38 16.59
N SER A 196 -14.96 -6.01 16.09
CA SER A 196 -15.11 -7.47 16.17
C SER A 196 -13.97 -8.23 15.50
N VAL A 197 -13.50 -7.76 14.32
CA VAL A 197 -12.35 -8.36 13.62
C VAL A 197 -11.08 -8.22 14.45
N ARG A 198 -10.79 -7.03 14.95
CA ARG A 198 -9.62 -6.77 15.80
C ARG A 198 -9.61 -7.66 17.03
N ASP A 199 -10.71 -7.67 17.77
CA ASP A 199 -10.81 -8.38 19.05
C ASP A 199 -10.67 -9.90 18.85
N ARG A 200 -11.32 -10.48 17.84
CA ARG A 200 -11.22 -11.92 17.52
C ARG A 200 -9.83 -12.34 17.05
N VAL A 201 -9.14 -11.51 16.29
CA VAL A 201 -7.75 -11.81 15.89
C VAL A 201 -6.84 -11.73 17.10
N TYR A 202 -7.00 -10.73 17.94
CA TYR A 202 -6.24 -10.62 19.18
C TYR A 202 -6.46 -11.80 20.12
N GLU A 203 -7.71 -12.19 20.37
CA GLU A 203 -8.07 -13.34 21.21
C GLU A 203 -7.42 -14.64 20.70
N ALA A 204 -7.39 -14.83 19.39
CA ALA A 204 -6.87 -16.06 18.80
C ALA A 204 -5.34 -16.10 18.68
N THR A 205 -4.67 -14.96 18.57
CA THR A 205 -3.24 -14.89 18.15
C THR A 205 -2.36 -14.05 19.07
N GLY A 206 -2.95 -13.22 19.93
CA GLY A 206 -2.25 -12.20 20.71
C GLY A 206 -1.70 -11.03 19.90
N VAL A 207 -2.02 -10.95 18.59
CA VAL A 207 -1.55 -9.89 17.69
C VAL A 207 -2.60 -8.81 17.59
N THR A 208 -2.22 -7.58 17.88
CA THR A 208 -3.07 -6.41 17.65
C THR A 208 -2.98 -5.98 16.20
N ILE A 209 -4.13 -5.87 15.56
CA ILE A 209 -4.29 -5.32 14.21
C ILE A 209 -5.25 -4.14 14.24
N GLU A 210 -5.12 -3.24 13.28
CA GLU A 210 -6.04 -2.10 13.09
C GLU A 210 -6.79 -2.25 11.76
N PRO A 211 -7.91 -2.99 11.72
CA PRO A 211 -8.68 -3.16 10.51
C PRO A 211 -9.31 -1.83 10.08
N ILE A 212 -9.46 -1.65 8.78
CA ILE A 212 -10.19 -0.52 8.20
C ILE A 212 -11.30 -1.04 7.29
N TYR A 213 -12.29 -0.20 6.97
CA TYR A 213 -13.28 -0.51 5.95
C TYR A 213 -13.17 0.45 4.76
N TYR A 214 -13.47 -0.06 3.58
CA TYR A 214 -13.45 0.68 2.31
C TYR A 214 -14.36 0.01 1.28
N SER A 215 -14.58 0.67 0.15
CA SER A 215 -15.11 0.06 -1.07
C SER A 215 -14.15 0.32 -2.22
N ALA A 216 -13.71 -0.74 -2.88
CA ALA A 216 -12.84 -0.62 -4.05
C ALA A 216 -13.60 -0.16 -5.31
N GLY A 217 -14.93 -0.07 -5.22
CA GLY A 217 -15.77 0.06 -6.39
C GLY A 217 -15.76 -1.22 -7.24
N TYR A 218 -16.47 -1.18 -8.35
CA TYR A 218 -16.50 -2.26 -9.32
C TYR A 218 -16.55 -1.69 -10.74
N LYS A 219 -16.12 -2.48 -11.70
CA LYS A 219 -16.27 -2.18 -13.11
C LYS A 219 -17.48 -2.93 -13.63
N ASP A 220 -18.46 -2.21 -14.18
CA ASP A 220 -19.65 -2.83 -14.74
C ASP A 220 -19.37 -3.51 -16.09
N LYS A 221 -20.41 -4.09 -16.71
CA LYS A 221 -20.29 -4.76 -18.01
C LYS A 221 -20.04 -3.80 -19.17
N GLU A 222 -20.37 -2.52 -19.00
CA GLU A 222 -20.21 -1.45 -19.98
C GLU A 222 -18.83 -0.77 -19.83
N GLY A 223 -18.07 -1.15 -18.80
CA GLY A 223 -16.71 -0.68 -18.54
C GLY A 223 -16.67 0.56 -17.65
N GLU A 224 -17.80 1.03 -17.15
CA GLU A 224 -17.84 2.12 -16.18
C GLU A 224 -17.36 1.66 -14.81
N GLN A 225 -16.45 2.45 -14.22
CA GLN A 225 -15.88 2.19 -12.89
C GLN A 225 -16.65 2.99 -11.85
N SER A 226 -17.33 2.31 -10.93
CA SER A 226 -17.89 3.00 -9.76
C SER A 226 -16.76 3.56 -8.89
N ARG A 227 -16.99 4.75 -8.32
CA ARG A 227 -15.96 5.41 -7.50
C ARG A 227 -15.72 4.61 -6.21
N PRO A 228 -14.45 4.38 -5.86
CA PRO A 228 -14.10 3.83 -4.56
C PRO A 228 -14.47 4.76 -3.39
N TYR A 229 -14.52 4.21 -2.20
CA TYR A 229 -14.65 4.94 -0.94
C TYR A 229 -13.57 4.50 0.04
N ASN A 230 -12.96 5.42 0.78
CA ASN A 230 -11.84 5.17 1.70
C ASN A 230 -10.62 4.51 1.05
N LEU A 231 -10.44 4.64 -0.27
CA LEU A 231 -9.26 4.10 -0.94
C LEU A 231 -7.99 4.89 -0.53
N SER A 232 -8.10 6.22 -0.36
CA SER A 232 -7.07 7.10 0.21
C SER A 232 -6.66 6.65 1.62
N LYS A 233 -7.63 6.30 2.46
CA LYS A 233 -7.41 5.73 3.79
C LYS A 233 -6.66 4.40 3.71
N LEU A 234 -7.05 3.49 2.81
CA LEU A 234 -6.37 2.21 2.62
C LEU A 234 -4.90 2.42 2.21
N LEU A 235 -4.64 3.32 1.26
CA LEU A 235 -3.27 3.66 0.84
C LEU A 235 -2.45 4.20 2.01
N TYR A 236 -3.00 5.12 2.81
CA TYR A 236 -2.33 5.65 3.99
C TYR A 236 -1.88 4.54 4.95
N TYR A 237 -2.76 3.58 5.26
CA TYR A 237 -2.41 2.47 6.15
C TYR A 237 -1.41 1.50 5.52
N ILE A 238 -1.46 1.24 4.22
CA ILE A 238 -0.45 0.46 3.50
C ILE A 238 0.91 1.15 3.60
N VAL A 239 0.98 2.46 3.31
CA VAL A 239 2.24 3.23 3.40
C VAL A 239 2.75 3.25 4.84
N LYS A 240 1.88 3.41 5.83
CA LYS A 240 2.24 3.38 7.25
C LYS A 240 2.81 2.03 7.69
N ALA A 241 2.24 0.91 7.20
CA ALA A 241 2.72 -0.43 7.47
C ALA A 241 3.99 -0.81 6.68
N THR A 242 4.35 -0.01 5.67
CA THR A 242 5.55 -0.25 4.86
C THR A 242 6.80 0.26 5.58
N PRO A 243 7.91 -0.51 5.55
CA PRO A 243 9.22 -0.03 6.03
C PRO A 243 9.58 1.33 5.43
N SER A 244 10.13 2.23 6.24
CA SER A 244 10.34 3.64 5.82
C SER A 244 11.16 3.73 4.52
N GLU A 245 12.19 2.94 4.34
CA GLU A 245 13.07 2.92 3.16
C GLU A 245 12.37 2.48 1.86
N LYS A 246 11.17 1.90 1.93
CA LYS A 246 10.39 1.40 0.78
C LYS A 246 9.18 2.28 0.43
N ARG A 247 8.81 3.25 1.28
CA ARG A 247 7.59 4.08 1.07
C ARG A 247 7.59 4.88 -0.22
N ALA A 248 8.76 5.34 -0.68
CA ALA A 248 8.91 6.10 -1.92
C ALA A 248 8.45 5.31 -3.17
N ILE A 249 8.38 3.98 -3.11
CA ILE A 249 7.98 3.10 -4.21
C ILE A 249 6.55 3.39 -4.67
N TYR A 250 5.66 3.79 -3.76
CA TYR A 250 4.26 4.03 -4.12
C TYR A 250 4.07 5.22 -5.07
N VAL A 251 4.95 6.21 -5.04
CA VAL A 251 4.82 7.44 -5.86
C VAL A 251 4.65 7.16 -7.35
N ASN A 252 5.34 6.14 -7.87
CA ASN A 252 5.31 5.81 -9.30
C ASN A 252 4.29 4.71 -9.66
N ASN A 253 3.67 4.06 -8.66
CA ASN A 253 2.93 2.82 -8.88
C ASN A 253 1.43 2.91 -8.55
N ILE A 254 0.97 4.00 -7.93
CA ILE A 254 -0.44 4.21 -7.62
C ILE A 254 -1.24 4.65 -8.85
N ASN A 255 -2.53 4.38 -8.83
CA ASN A 255 -3.45 4.77 -9.89
C ASN A 255 -3.49 6.29 -10.06
N GLU A 256 -3.30 6.76 -11.29
CA GLU A 256 -3.24 8.19 -11.61
C GLU A 256 -4.64 8.83 -11.78
N ASN A 257 -5.71 8.04 -11.77
CA ASN A 257 -7.07 8.55 -11.89
C ASN A 257 -7.52 9.17 -10.56
N ARG A 258 -7.71 10.50 -10.56
CA ARG A 258 -8.12 11.27 -9.37
C ARG A 258 -9.43 10.80 -8.76
N GLU A 259 -10.38 10.39 -9.57
CA GLU A 259 -11.70 9.96 -9.10
C GLU A 259 -11.62 8.71 -8.19
N MET A 260 -10.54 7.92 -8.31
CA MET A 260 -10.33 6.76 -7.44
C MET A 260 -10.06 7.14 -5.97
N TRP A 261 -9.60 8.36 -5.72
CA TRP A 261 -9.11 8.81 -4.41
C TRP A 261 -10.00 9.85 -3.72
N ARG A 262 -11.11 10.23 -4.36
CA ARG A 262 -11.91 11.41 -4.03
C ARG A 262 -12.72 11.24 -2.75
N ASP A 263 -13.32 10.08 -2.56
CA ASP A 263 -14.36 9.87 -1.55
C ASP A 263 -13.78 9.08 -0.37
N ASP A 264 -13.82 9.68 0.83
CA ASP A 264 -13.38 9.07 2.08
C ASP A 264 -14.17 9.60 3.28
N ASP A 265 -13.89 9.09 4.48
CA ASP A 265 -14.60 9.42 5.73
C ASP A 265 -14.21 10.78 6.31
N LYS A 266 -13.27 11.50 5.74
CA LYS A 266 -12.79 12.82 6.17
C LYS A 266 -12.31 12.91 7.61
N LEU A 267 -11.96 11.77 8.24
CA LEU A 267 -11.42 11.75 9.62
C LEU A 267 -9.97 12.26 9.67
N LEU A 268 -9.27 12.16 8.55
CA LEU A 268 -7.91 12.66 8.35
C LEU A 268 -7.77 13.09 6.89
N ASP A 269 -6.93 14.07 6.63
CA ASP A 269 -6.39 14.30 5.29
C ASP A 269 -5.41 13.17 4.95
N TYR A 270 -5.94 12.07 4.38
CA TYR A 270 -5.16 10.87 4.08
C TYR A 270 -4.12 11.10 3.00
N GLY A 271 -4.43 11.98 2.04
CA GLY A 271 -3.49 12.34 0.98
C GLY A 271 -2.26 13.06 1.55
N GLU A 272 -2.50 14.11 2.33
CA GLU A 272 -1.41 14.88 2.97
C GLU A 272 -0.61 14.01 3.95
N ALA A 273 -1.28 13.18 4.76
CA ALA A 273 -0.61 12.27 5.69
C ALA A 273 0.26 11.22 4.96
N THR A 274 -0.22 10.70 3.82
CA THR A 274 0.55 9.78 2.97
C THR A 274 1.76 10.49 2.37
N ARG A 275 1.57 11.68 1.80
CA ARG A 275 2.63 12.53 1.26
C ARG A 275 3.72 12.79 2.30
N LYS A 276 3.33 13.23 3.49
CA LYS A 276 4.24 13.50 4.61
C LYS A 276 5.05 12.25 4.98
N SER A 277 4.40 11.10 5.10
CA SER A 277 5.04 9.84 5.45
C SER A 277 6.07 9.39 4.39
N ILE A 278 5.76 9.56 3.11
CA ILE A 278 6.69 9.25 2.01
C ILE A 278 7.87 10.25 2.02
N PHE A 279 7.59 11.53 2.20
CA PHE A 279 8.61 12.58 2.24
C PHE A 279 9.61 12.39 3.40
N GLU A 280 9.11 12.08 4.60
CA GLU A 280 9.96 11.75 5.76
C GLU A 280 10.85 10.54 5.47
N SER A 281 10.31 9.52 4.84
CA SER A 281 11.04 8.32 4.41
C SER A 281 12.18 8.64 3.43
N ILE A 282 11.91 9.49 2.44
CA ILE A 282 12.92 9.92 1.47
C ILE A 282 14.04 10.69 2.18
N ARG A 283 13.67 11.61 3.09
CA ARG A 283 14.62 12.40 3.88
C ARG A 283 15.51 11.51 4.74
N GLU A 284 14.93 10.58 5.48
CA GLU A 284 15.67 9.61 6.29
C GLU A 284 16.58 8.74 5.43
N GLY A 285 16.07 8.21 4.32
CA GLY A 285 16.81 7.37 3.40
C GLY A 285 17.98 8.09 2.72
N ALA A 286 17.82 9.36 2.36
CA ALA A 286 18.85 10.17 1.76
C ALA A 286 19.96 10.55 2.78
N SER A 287 19.60 10.72 4.05
CA SER A 287 20.54 11.08 5.14
C SER A 287 21.20 9.86 5.80
N ALA A 288 20.67 8.65 5.63
CA ALA A 288 21.15 7.45 6.31
C ALA A 288 22.57 7.07 5.87
N GLY A 289 23.46 6.84 6.85
CA GLY A 289 24.82 6.34 6.61
C GLY A 289 25.87 7.40 6.26
N ALA A 290 25.53 8.67 6.32
CA ALA A 290 26.46 9.74 6.03
C ALA A 290 26.96 10.32 7.33
N GLY A 291 27.35 9.87 8.39
CA GLY A 291 27.97 10.56 9.56
C GLY A 291 27.82 12.10 9.58
N ILE A 292 26.94 12.61 8.74
CA ILE A 292 26.65 13.97 8.30
C ILE A 292 25.32 14.43 8.94
N GLY A 293 24.85 13.69 9.94
CA GLY A 293 23.57 13.97 10.63
C GLY A 293 23.46 15.40 11.18
N GLY A 294 24.60 16.12 11.34
CA GLY A 294 24.60 17.52 11.72
C GLY A 294 24.64 18.49 10.53
N ALA A 295 25.31 18.15 9.43
CA ALA A 295 25.49 19.09 8.31
C ALA A 295 24.44 18.93 7.20
N ILE A 296 23.97 17.74 6.95
CA ILE A 296 22.86 17.48 5.99
C ILE A 296 21.50 17.68 6.70
N GLY A 297 21.36 17.30 7.97
CA GLY A 297 20.18 17.66 8.78
C GLY A 297 20.01 19.17 8.84
N GLY A 298 21.08 19.93 9.10
CA GLY A 298 21.07 21.39 9.08
C GLY A 298 20.88 21.99 7.67
N ALA A 299 21.40 21.37 6.62
CA ALA A 299 21.18 21.80 5.25
C ALA A 299 19.75 21.43 4.79
N ILE A 300 19.24 20.24 5.13
CA ILE A 300 17.87 19.81 4.85
C ILE A 300 16.87 20.61 5.72
N ASP A 301 17.16 20.86 7.00
CA ASP A 301 16.32 21.69 7.86
C ASP A 301 16.44 23.19 7.53
N GLY A 302 17.61 23.68 7.08
CA GLY A 302 17.80 25.04 6.54
C GLY A 302 17.16 25.21 5.14
N ILE A 303 17.01 24.15 4.42
CA ILE A 303 16.35 24.06 3.11
C ILE A 303 14.83 23.92 3.27
N LEU A 304 14.35 23.30 4.38
CA LEU A 304 12.92 23.20 4.76
C LEU A 304 12.46 24.37 5.67
N GLY A 305 13.40 25.14 6.25
CA GLY A 305 13.12 26.40 6.98
C GLY A 305 12.95 27.58 6.03
N SER A 306 12.24 28.60 6.47
CA SER A 306 11.67 29.75 5.77
C SER A 306 12.55 30.55 4.74
N GLU A 307 13.79 30.14 4.48
CA GLU A 307 14.66 30.69 3.43
C GLU A 307 15.15 29.64 2.41
N GLY A 308 14.77 28.34 2.62
CA GLY A 308 15.13 27.22 1.76
C GLY A 308 14.22 27.02 0.53
N GLU A 309 13.30 27.93 0.27
CA GLU A 309 12.38 27.87 -0.87
C GLU A 309 13.07 27.76 -2.25
N SER A 310 14.35 28.11 -2.38
CA SER A 310 14.97 28.21 -3.70
C SER A 310 15.72 26.96 -4.17
N ILE A 311 16.24 26.10 -3.29
CA ILE A 311 17.01 24.91 -3.69
C ILE A 311 16.10 23.68 -3.77
N PHE A 312 15.12 23.57 -2.87
CA PHE A 312 14.05 22.56 -2.95
C PHE A 312 12.82 23.04 -3.71
N ARG A 313 12.78 24.27 -4.21
CA ARG A 313 11.83 24.59 -5.27
C ARG A 313 12.04 23.69 -6.47
N GLY A 314 13.26 23.34 -6.83
CA GLY A 314 13.55 22.30 -7.82
C GLY A 314 13.19 20.89 -7.33
N VAL A 315 13.65 20.42 -6.16
CA VAL A 315 13.30 19.12 -5.55
C VAL A 315 11.84 19.14 -5.06
N GLY A 316 11.37 20.23 -4.45
CA GLY A 316 9.98 20.45 -4.06
C GLY A 316 9.05 20.68 -5.25
N GLU A 317 9.50 21.27 -6.38
CA GLU A 317 8.74 21.34 -7.64
C GLU A 317 8.86 20.04 -8.46
N ALA A 318 9.92 19.26 -8.34
CA ALA A 318 10.04 17.95 -8.96
C ALA A 318 9.47 16.83 -8.08
N ILE A 319 9.69 16.85 -6.77
CA ILE A 319 8.99 15.98 -5.79
C ILE A 319 7.60 16.55 -5.49
N GLY A 320 7.40 17.83 -5.32
CA GLY A 320 6.12 18.53 -5.20
C GLY A 320 5.38 18.68 -6.53
N GLY A 321 6.06 18.65 -7.70
CA GLY A 321 5.48 18.54 -9.04
C GLY A 321 5.15 17.10 -9.43
N ILE A 322 5.90 16.11 -8.98
CA ILE A 322 5.63 14.67 -9.16
C ILE A 322 4.76 14.15 -8.02
N ILE A 323 5.05 14.44 -6.76
CA ILE A 323 4.20 14.14 -5.62
C ILE A 323 3.04 15.14 -5.51
N GLY A 324 3.17 16.41 -5.79
CA GLY A 324 2.10 17.41 -5.89
C GLY A 324 1.35 17.35 -7.21
N GLY A 325 1.95 16.84 -8.30
CA GLY A 325 1.28 16.41 -9.51
C GLY A 325 0.48 15.14 -9.30
N ILE A 326 0.99 14.14 -8.59
CA ILE A 326 0.33 12.88 -8.24
C ILE A 326 -0.62 13.11 -7.06
N ILE A 327 -0.28 13.89 -6.05
CA ILE A 327 -1.07 14.18 -4.84
C ILE A 327 -1.86 15.50 -4.95
N GLY A 328 -1.47 16.47 -5.74
CA GLY A 328 -2.35 17.53 -6.28
C GLY A 328 -3.34 17.00 -7.31
N PHE A 329 -3.24 15.70 -7.61
CA PHE A 329 -4.25 14.86 -8.20
C PHE A 329 -5.25 14.31 -7.17
N PHE A 330 -4.99 14.41 -5.88
CA PHE A 330 -5.88 13.94 -4.83
C PHE A 330 -6.77 15.05 -4.25
N PHE A 331 -6.65 16.33 -4.72
CA PHE A 331 -7.47 17.47 -4.27
C PHE A 331 -8.03 18.27 -5.43
#